data_979a2f2e339d49110354c03469d3a4be
#
_entry.id   979a2f2e339d49110354c03469d3a4be
#
_cell.length_a   1.000
_cell.length_b   1.000
_cell.length_c   1.000
_cell.angle_alpha   90.00
_cell.angle_beta   90.00
_cell.angle_gamma   90.00
#
_symmetry.space_group_name_H-M   'P 1'
#
loop_
_entity.id
_entity.type
_entity.pdbx_description
1 polymer ?
#
loop_
_entity_poly.entity_id
_entity_poly.type
_entity_poly.pdbx_seq_one_letter_code
_entity_poly.pdbx_strand_id
1 'polypeptide(L)'
;MSGLLTIVQIMAAMGVGFSQYSVMRDSIAGVSITWLAFWLSFLITNLVIAVSATKAFPSRTARQTVVIYAVWSIVIAGTLVNLLVLGAEWKQLDSLTATLTLAGVILSIIWAKLRGISISDPFVLASFAVFFKGIPQITLAWLIYQEGGMVCLAMLYFLATSLLAYGCFKLG
;
A
#
# COMPACT_ATOMS: atom_id res chain seq x y z
N MET A 1 9.41 1.26 23.61
CA MET A 1 8.38 0.64 22.75
C MET A 1 8.59 0.95 21.26
N SER A 2 8.90 2.18 20.85
CA SER A 2 9.02 2.52 19.42
C SER A 2 10.06 1.68 18.63
N GLY A 3 11.21 1.35 19.22
CA GLY A 3 12.25 0.57 18.53
C GLY A 3 11.83 -0.86 18.19
N LEU A 4 11.12 -1.54 19.09
CA LEU A 4 10.60 -2.89 18.86
C LEU A 4 9.60 -2.90 17.71
N LEU A 5 8.67 -1.93 17.69
CA LEU A 5 7.69 -1.80 16.60
C LEU A 5 8.34 -1.56 15.25
N THR A 6 9.43 -0.78 15.22
CA THR A 6 10.20 -0.57 13.98
C THR A 6 10.81 -1.89 13.48
N ILE A 7 11.41 -2.67 14.36
CA ILE A 7 11.99 -3.98 14.01
C ILE A 7 10.89 -4.92 13.49
N VAL A 8 9.77 -5.01 14.19
CA VAL A 8 8.62 -5.83 13.75
C VAL A 8 8.12 -5.43 12.36
N GLN A 9 8.01 -4.14 12.09
CA GLN A 9 7.58 -3.65 10.78
C GLN A 9 8.59 -3.97 9.66
N ILE A 10 9.87 -3.88 9.93
CA ILE A 10 10.93 -4.25 8.98
C ILE A 10 10.90 -5.77 8.71
N MET A 11 10.81 -6.58 9.76
CA MET A 11 10.71 -8.03 9.61
C MET A 11 9.45 -8.44 8.84
N ALA A 12 8.33 -7.77 9.11
CA ALA A 12 7.09 -7.98 8.36
C ALA A 12 7.25 -7.63 6.87
N ALA A 13 7.90 -6.50 6.54
CA ALA A 13 8.16 -6.13 5.15
C ALA A 13 9.01 -7.19 4.43
N MET A 14 10.08 -7.65 5.05
CA MET A 14 10.95 -8.70 4.51
C MET A 14 10.19 -10.03 4.35
N GLY A 15 9.39 -10.41 5.35
CA GLY A 15 8.57 -11.63 5.31
C GLY A 15 7.54 -11.60 4.18
N VAL A 16 6.88 -10.46 3.99
CA VAL A 16 5.95 -10.25 2.87
C VAL A 16 6.68 -10.34 1.53
N GLY A 17 7.81 -9.64 1.37
CA GLY A 17 8.60 -9.68 0.14
C GLY A 17 9.08 -11.09 -0.21
N PHE A 18 9.60 -11.82 0.76
CA PHE A 18 10.04 -13.19 0.59
C PHE A 18 8.89 -14.13 0.23
N SER A 19 7.76 -14.02 0.93
CA SER A 19 6.55 -14.80 0.64
C SER A 19 6.04 -14.54 -0.79
N GLN A 20 5.97 -13.27 -1.20
CA GLN A 20 5.56 -12.89 -2.56
C GLN A 20 6.52 -13.45 -3.60
N TYR A 21 7.83 -13.31 -3.39
CA TYR A 21 8.84 -13.84 -4.28
C TYR A 21 8.71 -15.36 -4.44
N SER A 22 8.53 -16.09 -3.33
CA SER A 22 8.37 -17.55 -3.35
C SER A 22 7.13 -17.97 -4.12
N VAL A 23 5.99 -17.33 -3.88
CA VAL A 23 4.73 -17.62 -4.60
C VAL A 23 4.87 -17.33 -6.08
N MET A 24 5.48 -16.21 -6.47
CA MET A 24 5.64 -15.83 -7.87
C MET A 24 6.60 -16.75 -8.65
N ARG A 25 7.50 -17.45 -7.97
CA ARG A 25 8.34 -18.48 -8.63
C ARG A 25 7.53 -19.64 -9.16
N ASP A 26 6.47 -20.01 -8.43
CA ASP A 26 5.63 -21.14 -8.78
C ASP A 26 4.49 -20.72 -9.72
N SER A 27 3.90 -19.55 -9.48
CA SER A 27 2.84 -19.00 -10.32
C SER A 27 2.69 -17.50 -10.10
N ILE A 28 2.49 -16.75 -11.20
CA ILE A 28 2.08 -15.34 -11.16
C ILE A 28 0.55 -15.17 -11.17
N ALA A 29 -0.20 -16.28 -11.17
CA ALA A 29 -1.67 -16.24 -11.06
C ALA A 29 -2.10 -15.57 -9.76
N GLY A 30 -3.11 -14.71 -9.83
CA GLY A 30 -3.60 -13.98 -8.66
C GLY A 30 -2.71 -12.82 -8.20
N VAL A 31 -1.65 -12.45 -8.95
CA VAL A 31 -0.85 -11.25 -8.66
C VAL A 31 -1.24 -10.13 -9.63
N SER A 32 -1.41 -8.92 -9.11
CA SER A 32 -1.85 -7.74 -9.86
C SER A 32 -0.76 -6.69 -9.94
N ILE A 33 -0.47 -6.23 -11.16
CA ILE A 33 0.47 -5.13 -11.41
C ILE A 33 -0.04 -3.84 -10.76
N THR A 34 -1.33 -3.54 -10.92
CA THR A 34 -1.94 -2.31 -10.37
C THR A 34 -1.92 -2.31 -8.85
N TRP A 35 -2.17 -3.45 -8.21
CA TRP A 35 -2.09 -3.54 -6.76
C TRP A 35 -0.71 -3.17 -6.23
N LEU A 36 0.36 -3.74 -6.80
CA LEU A 36 1.73 -3.42 -6.41
C LEU A 36 2.10 -1.98 -6.75
N ALA A 37 1.72 -1.49 -7.93
CA ALA A 37 2.03 -0.12 -8.37
C ALA A 37 1.35 0.94 -7.50
N PHE A 38 0.07 0.78 -7.18
CA PHE A 38 -0.64 1.72 -6.31
C PHE A 38 -0.16 1.62 -4.86
N TRP A 39 0.15 0.42 -4.39
CA TRP A 39 0.76 0.27 -3.08
C TRP A 39 2.12 0.97 -3.00
N LEU A 40 2.97 0.79 -4.00
CA LEU A 40 4.25 1.48 -4.09
C LEU A 40 4.07 3.00 -4.12
N SER A 41 3.13 3.51 -4.91
CA SER A 41 2.80 4.95 -4.98
C SER A 41 2.38 5.49 -3.62
N PHE A 42 1.54 4.77 -2.88
CA PHE A 42 1.15 5.11 -1.53
C PHE A 42 2.37 5.15 -0.58
N LEU A 43 3.25 4.15 -0.65
CA LEU A 43 4.43 4.08 0.21
C LEU A 43 5.42 5.21 -0.07
N ILE A 44 5.68 5.53 -1.34
CA ILE A 44 6.56 6.64 -1.74
C ILE A 44 5.99 7.97 -1.27
N THR A 45 4.68 8.19 -1.44
CA THR A 45 4.01 9.42 -0.95
C THR A 45 4.19 9.57 0.56
N ASN A 46 3.96 8.50 1.33
CA ASN A 46 4.14 8.53 2.78
C ASN A 46 5.61 8.69 3.19
N LEU A 47 6.54 8.13 2.42
CA LEU A 47 7.98 8.34 2.63
C LEU A 47 8.35 9.83 2.48
N VAL A 48 7.87 10.48 1.42
CA VAL A 48 8.10 11.92 1.20
C VAL A 48 7.53 12.76 2.34
N ILE A 49 6.30 12.45 2.78
CA ILE A 49 5.67 13.12 3.93
C ILE A 49 6.49 12.90 5.21
N ALA A 50 6.93 11.65 5.48
CA ALA A 50 7.72 11.32 6.66
C ALA A 50 9.08 12.02 6.66
N VAL A 51 9.75 12.13 5.51
CA VAL A 51 11.02 12.88 5.36
C VAL A 51 10.79 14.36 5.64
N SER A 52 9.73 14.96 5.08
CA SER A 52 9.38 16.37 5.30
C SER A 52 9.04 16.65 6.77
N ALA A 53 8.26 15.77 7.40
CA ALA A 53 7.94 15.86 8.82
C ALA A 53 9.20 15.75 9.71
N THR A 54 10.13 14.86 9.34
CA THR A 54 11.40 14.71 10.09
C THR A 54 12.28 15.94 10.00
N LYS A 55 12.26 16.67 8.87
CA LYS A 55 12.96 17.95 8.71
C LYS A 55 12.34 19.05 9.57
N ALA A 56 11.01 19.12 9.63
CA ALA A 56 10.28 20.11 10.39
C ALA A 56 10.34 19.86 11.91
N PHE A 57 10.19 18.59 12.31
CA PHE A 57 10.11 18.15 13.71
C PHE A 57 11.01 16.92 13.93
N PRO A 58 12.34 17.08 14.06
CA PRO A 58 13.26 15.98 14.21
C PRO A 58 13.00 15.22 15.51
N SER A 59 12.53 14.00 15.39
CA SER A 59 12.30 13.10 16.51
C SER A 59 12.77 11.67 16.17
N ARG A 60 13.00 10.84 17.19
CA ARG A 60 13.33 9.43 17.00
C ARG A 60 12.23 8.70 16.24
N THR A 61 10.97 8.95 16.60
CA THR A 61 9.80 8.34 15.96
C THR A 61 9.70 8.74 14.49
N ALA A 62 9.90 10.03 14.15
CA ALA A 62 9.87 10.51 12.78
C ALA A 62 10.94 9.81 11.92
N ARG A 63 12.18 9.68 12.42
CA ARG A 63 13.26 8.96 11.72
C ARG A 63 12.91 7.47 11.52
N GLN A 64 12.33 6.83 12.52
CA GLN A 64 11.89 5.42 12.42
C GLN A 64 10.80 5.24 11.37
N THR A 65 9.86 6.19 11.26
CA THR A 65 8.82 6.20 10.23
C THR A 65 9.42 6.28 8.83
N VAL A 66 10.42 7.14 8.63
CA VAL A 66 11.16 7.21 7.34
C VAL A 66 11.78 5.86 7.00
N VAL A 67 12.48 5.23 7.95
CA VAL A 67 13.11 3.91 7.72
C VAL A 67 12.07 2.85 7.36
N ILE A 68 10.94 2.80 8.05
CA ILE A 68 9.86 1.85 7.77
C ILE A 68 9.33 2.03 6.33
N TYR A 69 8.97 3.25 5.95
CA TYR A 69 8.46 3.50 4.60
C TYR A 69 9.50 3.28 3.51
N ALA A 70 10.78 3.57 3.77
CA ALA A 70 11.87 3.30 2.84
C ALA A 70 12.02 1.79 2.61
N VAL A 71 12.07 0.98 3.68
CA VAL A 71 12.18 -0.48 3.57
C VAL A 71 10.98 -1.07 2.84
N TRP A 72 9.76 -0.68 3.20
CA TRP A 72 8.55 -1.14 2.49
C TRP A 72 8.56 -0.76 1.00
N SER A 73 8.99 0.48 0.68
CA SER A 73 9.08 0.93 -0.73
C SER A 73 10.08 0.09 -1.53
N ILE A 74 11.24 -0.23 -0.95
CA ILE A 74 12.25 -1.08 -1.61
C ILE A 74 11.71 -2.49 -1.84
N VAL A 75 11.08 -3.09 -0.82
CA VAL A 75 10.52 -4.45 -0.92
C VAL A 75 9.42 -4.51 -1.99
N ILE A 76 8.48 -3.58 -1.98
CA ILE A 76 7.38 -3.58 -2.97
C ILE A 76 7.88 -3.22 -4.37
N ALA A 77 8.85 -2.32 -4.51
CA ALA A 77 9.47 -2.04 -5.81
C ALA A 77 10.18 -3.28 -6.35
N GLY A 78 10.96 -3.99 -5.53
CA GLY A 78 11.61 -5.24 -5.92
C GLY A 78 10.61 -6.31 -6.32
N THR A 79 9.49 -6.44 -5.58
CA THR A 79 8.41 -7.37 -5.89
C THR A 79 7.75 -7.03 -7.24
N LEU A 80 7.48 -5.75 -7.50
CA LEU A 80 6.91 -5.30 -8.78
C LEU A 80 7.88 -5.55 -9.95
N VAL A 81 9.15 -5.24 -9.78
CA VAL A 81 10.18 -5.52 -10.81
C VAL A 81 10.26 -7.02 -11.08
N ASN A 82 10.28 -7.85 -10.04
CA ASN A 82 10.28 -9.30 -10.21
C ASN A 82 9.05 -9.81 -10.97
N LEU A 83 7.87 -9.29 -10.66
CA LEU A 83 6.63 -9.62 -11.37
C LEU A 83 6.71 -9.28 -12.87
N LEU A 84 7.25 -8.10 -13.20
CA LEU A 84 7.42 -7.68 -14.60
C LEU A 84 8.46 -8.53 -15.34
N VAL A 85 9.57 -8.89 -14.67
CA VAL A 85 10.61 -9.79 -15.23
C VAL A 85 10.05 -11.18 -15.50
N LEU A 86 9.12 -11.66 -14.68
CA LEU A 86 8.42 -12.93 -14.88
C LEU A 86 7.38 -12.89 -16.02
N GLY A 87 7.25 -11.76 -16.71
CA GLY A 87 6.37 -11.63 -17.87
C GLY A 87 4.89 -11.40 -17.51
N ALA A 88 4.61 -10.81 -16.36
CA ALA A 88 3.24 -10.47 -16.02
C ALA A 88 2.65 -9.46 -17.01
N GLU A 89 1.47 -9.77 -17.52
CA GLU A 89 0.75 -8.93 -18.45
C GLU A 89 -0.33 -8.11 -17.73
N TRP A 90 -0.64 -6.96 -18.32
CA TRP A 90 -1.71 -6.10 -17.87
C TRP A 90 -3.07 -6.72 -18.17
N LYS A 91 -3.85 -7.00 -17.13
CA LYS A 91 -5.16 -7.66 -17.25
C LYS A 91 -6.30 -6.63 -17.30
N GLN A 92 -7.46 -7.06 -17.77
CA GLN A 92 -8.66 -6.21 -17.76
C GLN A 92 -9.00 -5.71 -16.36
N LEU A 93 -8.79 -6.54 -15.34
CA LEU A 93 -9.02 -6.17 -13.95
C LEU A 93 -8.03 -5.09 -13.46
N ASP A 94 -6.80 -5.08 -13.98
CA ASP A 94 -5.83 -4.01 -13.71
C ASP A 94 -6.34 -2.66 -14.27
N SER A 95 -6.93 -2.66 -15.48
CA SER A 95 -7.54 -1.46 -16.07
C SER A 95 -8.72 -0.95 -15.23
N LEU A 96 -9.58 -1.85 -14.78
CA LEU A 96 -10.71 -1.50 -13.90
C LEU A 96 -10.21 -0.93 -12.57
N THR A 97 -9.24 -1.58 -11.95
CA THR A 97 -8.62 -1.13 -10.69
C THR A 97 -8.00 0.26 -10.84
N ALA A 98 -7.23 0.47 -11.91
CA ALA A 98 -6.61 1.76 -12.21
C ALA A 98 -7.67 2.85 -12.38
N THR A 99 -8.71 2.58 -13.19
CA THR A 99 -9.79 3.53 -13.47
C THR A 99 -10.52 3.92 -12.19
N LEU A 100 -10.95 2.95 -11.39
CA LEU A 100 -11.68 3.20 -10.14
C LEU A 100 -10.83 3.95 -9.12
N THR A 101 -9.55 3.57 -8.98
CA THR A 101 -8.62 4.24 -8.05
C THR A 101 -8.39 5.69 -8.45
N LEU A 102 -8.05 5.94 -9.70
CA LEU A 102 -7.78 7.31 -10.19
C LEU A 102 -9.04 8.17 -10.19
N ALA A 103 -10.18 7.63 -10.61
CA ALA A 103 -11.46 8.34 -10.53
C ALA A 103 -11.80 8.74 -9.09
N GLY A 104 -11.64 7.83 -8.14
CA GLY A 104 -11.87 8.11 -6.72
C GLY A 104 -10.97 9.23 -6.18
N VAL A 105 -9.68 9.22 -6.53
CA VAL A 105 -8.74 10.28 -6.14
C VAL A 105 -9.13 11.61 -6.77
N ILE A 106 -9.43 11.64 -8.07
CA ILE A 106 -9.84 12.86 -8.78
C ILE A 106 -11.14 13.43 -8.17
N LEU A 107 -12.13 12.59 -7.93
CA LEU A 107 -13.39 13.00 -7.30
C LEU A 107 -13.17 13.56 -5.90
N SER A 108 -12.26 12.97 -5.11
CA SER A 108 -11.90 13.48 -3.78
C SER A 108 -11.26 14.87 -3.86
N ILE A 109 -10.39 15.11 -4.84
CA ILE A 109 -9.76 16.42 -5.07
C ILE A 109 -10.81 17.46 -5.49
N ILE A 110 -11.69 17.11 -6.43
CA ILE A 110 -12.78 17.98 -6.88
C ILE A 110 -13.69 18.33 -5.71
N TRP A 111 -14.11 17.33 -4.93
CA TRP A 111 -14.97 17.53 -3.77
C TRP A 111 -14.31 18.45 -2.73
N ALA A 112 -13.03 18.23 -2.40
CA ALA A 112 -12.28 19.08 -1.49
C ALA A 112 -12.23 20.53 -1.98
N LYS A 113 -11.93 20.76 -3.25
CA LYS A 113 -11.91 22.10 -3.87
C LYS A 113 -13.29 22.78 -3.82
N LEU A 114 -14.38 22.06 -4.13
CA LEU A 114 -15.74 22.60 -4.08
C LEU A 114 -16.16 22.99 -2.66
N ARG A 115 -15.61 22.31 -1.66
CA ARG A 115 -15.87 22.60 -0.23
C ARG A 115 -14.90 23.61 0.37
N GLY A 116 -13.92 24.11 -0.38
CA GLY A 116 -12.88 24.99 0.13
C GLY A 116 -11.94 24.31 1.13
N ILE A 117 -11.87 22.95 1.11
CA ILE A 117 -11.04 22.15 2.00
C ILE A 117 -9.66 22.00 1.38
N SER A 118 -8.61 22.15 2.18
CA SER A 118 -7.23 21.91 1.70
C SER A 118 -7.03 20.45 1.31
N ILE A 119 -6.25 20.21 0.24
CA ILE A 119 -5.83 18.85 -0.14
C ILE A 119 -4.99 18.19 0.97
N SER A 120 -4.35 18.98 1.81
CA SER A 120 -3.59 18.49 2.98
C SER A 120 -4.46 18.18 4.19
N ASP A 121 -5.79 18.38 4.10
CA ASP A 121 -6.72 18.02 5.16
C ASP A 121 -6.67 16.52 5.46
N PRO A 122 -6.64 16.10 6.73
CA PRO A 122 -6.56 14.69 7.12
C PRO A 122 -7.65 13.82 6.50
N PHE A 123 -8.87 14.35 6.32
CA PHE A 123 -9.96 13.61 5.68
C PHE A 123 -9.70 13.35 4.20
N VAL A 124 -9.16 14.33 3.46
CA VAL A 124 -8.80 14.19 2.04
C VAL A 124 -7.64 13.20 1.88
N LEU A 125 -6.62 13.30 2.74
CA LEU A 125 -5.50 12.35 2.75
C LEU A 125 -5.95 10.92 3.11
N ALA A 126 -6.90 10.78 4.04
CA ALA A 126 -7.48 9.48 4.38
C ALA A 126 -8.26 8.88 3.19
N SER A 127 -8.99 9.70 2.43
CA SER A 127 -9.68 9.24 1.22
C SER A 127 -8.71 8.73 0.16
N PHE A 128 -7.55 9.37 -0.02
CA PHE A 128 -6.50 8.88 -0.92
C PHE A 128 -5.96 7.51 -0.47
N ALA A 129 -5.75 7.32 0.85
CA ALA A 129 -5.33 6.03 1.37
C ALA A 129 -6.36 4.92 1.08
N VAL A 130 -7.66 5.23 1.17
CA VAL A 130 -8.74 4.28 0.81
C VAL A 130 -8.67 3.92 -0.67
N PHE A 131 -8.52 4.90 -1.56
CA PHE A 131 -8.48 4.64 -3.00
C PHE A 131 -7.19 3.94 -3.42
N PHE A 132 -6.03 4.34 -2.94
CA PHE A 132 -4.75 3.71 -3.29
C PHE A 132 -4.52 2.34 -2.67
N LYS A 133 -5.20 2.02 -1.57
CA LYS A 133 -5.08 0.72 -0.90
C LYS A 133 -6.34 -0.14 -0.99
N GLY A 134 -7.50 0.44 -0.69
CA GLY A 134 -8.74 -0.32 -0.54
C GLY A 134 -9.23 -0.90 -1.86
N ILE A 135 -9.32 -0.08 -2.92
CA ILE A 135 -9.78 -0.54 -4.24
C ILE A 135 -8.85 -1.61 -4.80
N PRO A 136 -7.50 -1.39 -4.89
CA PRO A 136 -6.61 -2.44 -5.38
C PRO A 136 -6.63 -3.73 -4.55
N GLN A 137 -6.91 -3.66 -3.25
CA GLN A 137 -7.06 -4.88 -2.43
C GLN A 137 -8.33 -5.66 -2.72
N ILE A 138 -9.45 -4.97 -2.93
CA ILE A 138 -10.72 -5.62 -3.26
C ILE A 138 -10.61 -6.31 -4.63
N THR A 139 -10.02 -5.62 -5.61
CA THR A 139 -9.83 -6.19 -6.94
C THR A 139 -8.80 -7.32 -6.96
N LEU A 140 -7.75 -7.25 -6.12
CA LEU A 140 -6.82 -8.35 -5.92
C LEU A 140 -7.50 -9.58 -5.31
N ALA A 141 -8.35 -9.39 -4.30
CA ALA A 141 -9.11 -10.49 -3.70
C ALA A 141 -10.02 -11.16 -4.73
N TRP A 142 -10.65 -10.36 -5.59
CA TRP A 142 -11.47 -10.86 -6.70
C TRP A 142 -10.63 -11.64 -7.72
N LEU A 143 -9.45 -11.13 -8.09
CA LEU A 143 -8.52 -11.81 -9.00
C LEU A 143 -8.08 -13.18 -8.45
N ILE A 144 -7.71 -13.24 -7.17
CA ILE A 144 -7.32 -14.49 -6.51
C ILE A 144 -8.49 -15.49 -6.51
N TYR A 145 -9.71 -15.02 -6.28
CA TYR A 145 -10.89 -15.86 -6.32
C TYR A 145 -11.13 -16.45 -7.73
N GLN A 146 -10.98 -15.64 -8.79
CA GLN A 146 -11.17 -16.07 -10.17
C GLN A 146 -10.08 -17.02 -10.68
N GLU A 147 -8.82 -16.74 -10.37
CA GLU A 147 -7.68 -17.48 -10.90
C GLU A 147 -7.24 -18.65 -10.01
N GLY A 148 -7.89 -18.85 -8.86
CA GLY A 148 -7.51 -19.90 -7.90
C GLY A 148 -6.14 -19.66 -7.26
N GLY A 149 -5.68 -18.40 -7.23
CA GLY A 149 -4.41 -18.01 -6.63
C GLY A 149 -4.36 -18.27 -5.12
N MET A 150 -3.16 -18.48 -4.58
CA MET A 150 -3.00 -18.63 -3.13
C MET A 150 -3.19 -17.30 -2.42
N VAL A 151 -3.95 -17.32 -1.32
CA VAL A 151 -4.05 -16.19 -0.40
C VAL A 151 -2.67 -15.95 0.20
N CYS A 152 -2.04 -14.87 -0.22
CA CYS A 152 -0.70 -14.54 0.22
C CYS A 152 -0.72 -13.99 1.65
N LEU A 153 0.33 -14.27 2.42
CA LEU A 153 0.57 -13.66 3.74
C LEU A 153 0.47 -12.13 3.71
N ALA A 154 0.77 -11.50 2.57
CA ALA A 154 0.58 -10.07 2.38
C ALA A 154 -0.87 -9.62 2.54
N MET A 155 -1.85 -10.37 2.02
CA MET A 155 -3.28 -10.03 2.19
C MET A 155 -3.72 -10.16 3.64
N LEU A 156 -3.31 -11.22 4.32
CA LEU A 156 -3.61 -11.42 5.74
C LEU A 156 -2.98 -10.31 6.60
N TYR A 157 -1.73 -9.93 6.29
CA TYR A 157 -1.06 -8.82 6.95
C TYR A 157 -1.80 -7.50 6.73
N PHE A 158 -2.25 -7.20 5.50
CA PHE A 158 -3.01 -5.98 5.22
C PHE A 158 -4.34 -5.94 5.92
N LEU A 159 -5.07 -7.04 5.93
CA LEU A 159 -6.33 -7.15 6.65
C LEU A 159 -6.11 -6.90 8.16
N ALA A 160 -5.12 -7.58 8.74
CA ALA A 160 -4.79 -7.43 10.15
C ALA A 160 -4.34 -6.00 10.50
N THR A 161 -3.46 -5.38 9.70
CA THR A 161 -3.00 -4.00 9.95
C THR A 161 -4.08 -2.97 9.74
N SER A 162 -4.98 -3.17 8.76
CA SER A 162 -6.13 -2.30 8.53
C SER A 162 -7.14 -2.36 9.68
N LEU A 163 -7.41 -3.57 10.20
CA LEU A 163 -8.28 -3.76 11.36
C LEU A 163 -7.67 -3.17 12.64
N LEU A 164 -6.36 -3.35 12.86
CA LEU A 164 -5.65 -2.76 14.00
C LEU A 164 -5.66 -1.23 13.92
N ALA A 165 -5.38 -0.65 12.75
CA ALA A 165 -5.43 0.80 12.55
C ALA A 165 -6.83 1.36 12.82
N TYR A 166 -7.88 0.67 12.33
CA TYR A 166 -9.27 1.05 12.60
C TYR A 166 -9.63 0.93 14.09
N GLY A 167 -9.17 -0.14 14.76
CA GLY A 167 -9.35 -0.34 16.19
C GLY A 167 -8.67 0.77 17.02
N CYS A 168 -7.43 1.11 16.70
CA CYS A 168 -6.71 2.20 17.37
C CYS A 168 -7.38 3.56 17.15
N PHE A 169 -7.94 3.82 15.98
CA PHE A 169 -8.65 5.07 15.70
C PHE A 169 -9.97 5.18 16.47
N LYS A 170 -10.65 4.07 16.77
CA LYS A 170 -11.89 4.06 17.56
C LYS A 170 -11.67 4.15 19.07
N LEU A 171 -10.48 3.77 19.55
CA LEU A 171 -10.15 3.71 20.98
C LEU A 171 -9.37 4.93 21.49
N GLY A 172 -8.92 5.82 20.61
CA GLY A 172 -8.24 7.09 20.91
C GLY A 172 -9.14 8.27 20.72
#